data_66195947630f1b14fa8ef63c1078ffe0
#
_entry.id   66195947630f1b14fa8ef63c1078ffe0
#
_cell.length_a   1.000
_cell.length_b   1.000
_cell.length_c   1.000
_cell.angle_alpha   90.00
_cell.angle_beta   90.00
_cell.angle_gamma   90.00
#
_symmetry.space_group_name_H-M   'P 1'
#
loop_
_entity.id
_entity.type
_entity.pdbx_description
1 polymer ?
#
loop_
_entity_poly.entity_id
_entity_poly.type
_entity_poly.pdbx_seq_one_letter_code
_entity_poly.pdbx_strand_id
1 'polypeptide(L)'
;MDRRTFLHLPVATAASFALPARAHADGLPRPASVPGGVAVVNLGPQPSPPLARFNGERVLVAGDASGWFAVVGIPLDAKVGAALPLTVERAEREPETIAFAIGRKRYATQQLSVKPEQVELSPADLARHEQERAHLRGVLRTFSESAPDSLLLLQPCEGPRSDSFGKRRFFNRQPRSPHNGLDIAAPDGTPVVAAGTGNVLDVGDYFFSGRTLILDHGRGFLTLYAHLSAIDANTGDRVPAGKRIGSVGATGRVTGPHLHFSVYLNAAAVDPELFIS
;
A
#
# COMPACT_ATOMS: atom_id res chain seq x y z
N MET A 1 81.72 12.56 24.02
CA MET A 1 81.03 12.33 22.72
C MET A 1 79.82 11.48 23.02
N ASP A 2 78.68 12.09 23.37
CA ASP A 2 77.47 11.40 23.71
C ASP A 2 76.43 11.55 22.60
N ARG A 3 76.05 10.42 21.98
CA ARG A 3 75.00 10.38 20.95
C ARG A 3 73.69 10.00 21.64
N ARG A 4 72.79 10.95 21.84
CA ARG A 4 71.40 10.71 22.28
C ARG A 4 70.56 10.33 21.05
N THR A 5 70.16 9.06 21.03
CA THR A 5 69.19 8.51 20.05
C THR A 5 67.79 8.87 20.48
N PHE A 6 67.06 9.70 19.70
CA PHE A 6 65.65 9.98 19.88
C PHE A 6 64.81 8.83 19.26
N LEU A 7 64.10 8.06 20.04
CA LEU A 7 63.08 7.12 19.59
C LEU A 7 61.81 7.90 19.26
N HIS A 8 61.42 7.95 18.00
CA HIS A 8 60.08 8.38 17.61
C HIS A 8 59.13 7.20 17.68
N LEU A 9 58.16 7.22 18.62
CA LEU A 9 57.01 6.35 18.64
C LEU A 9 55.99 6.84 17.62
N PRO A 10 55.40 5.96 16.77
CA PRO A 10 54.31 6.34 15.90
C PRO A 10 53.01 6.43 16.71
N VAL A 11 52.34 7.59 16.64
CA VAL A 11 50.99 7.77 17.14
C VAL A 11 50.03 7.07 16.23
N ALA A 12 49.46 5.91 16.66
CA ALA A 12 48.42 5.22 15.97
C ALA A 12 47.08 6.00 16.11
N THR A 13 46.67 6.68 15.06
CA THR A 13 45.35 7.27 14.94
C THR A 13 44.29 6.16 14.82
N ALA A 14 43.56 5.89 15.90
CA ALA A 14 42.41 5.01 15.86
C ALA A 14 41.28 5.67 15.09
N ALA A 15 41.03 5.22 13.86
CA ALA A 15 39.84 5.59 13.12
C ALA A 15 38.62 4.95 13.79
N SER A 16 37.86 5.75 14.53
CA SER A 16 36.56 5.34 15.05
C SER A 16 35.60 5.19 13.86
N PHE A 17 35.36 3.95 13.43
CA PHE A 17 34.22 3.63 12.56
C PHE A 17 32.95 3.81 13.40
N ALA A 18 32.30 4.97 13.26
CA ALA A 18 30.93 5.15 13.71
C ALA A 18 30.06 4.17 12.90
N LEU A 19 29.55 3.14 13.55
CA LEU A 19 28.49 2.29 12.96
C LEU A 19 27.32 3.23 12.60
N PRO A 20 26.76 3.13 11.39
CA PRO A 20 25.60 3.94 11.04
C PRO A 20 24.48 3.65 12.06
N ALA A 21 23.98 4.69 12.71
CA ALA A 21 22.82 4.61 13.56
C ALA A 21 21.73 3.86 12.77
N ARG A 22 21.22 2.76 13.30
CA ARG A 22 20.04 2.09 12.75
C ARG A 22 18.91 3.09 12.81
N ALA A 23 18.61 3.75 11.69
CA ALA A 23 17.38 4.51 11.55
C ALA A 23 16.23 3.58 11.96
N HIS A 24 15.35 4.07 12.84
CA HIS A 24 14.26 3.29 13.39
C HIS A 24 13.32 2.86 12.25
N ALA A 25 13.43 1.60 11.81
CA ALA A 25 12.50 0.97 10.87
C ALA A 25 11.24 0.44 11.58
N ASP A 26 11.12 0.70 12.89
CA ASP A 26 9.97 0.28 13.68
C ASP A 26 8.71 1.05 13.20
N GLY A 27 7.64 0.30 12.94
CA GLY A 27 6.39 0.89 12.46
C GLY A 27 6.26 0.99 10.92
N LEU A 28 7.27 0.56 10.14
CA LEU A 28 7.15 0.43 8.69
C LEU A 28 6.48 -0.90 8.30
N PRO A 29 5.79 -0.97 7.15
CA PRO A 29 5.25 -2.22 6.64
C PRO A 29 6.38 -3.22 6.34
N ARG A 30 6.07 -4.50 6.34
CA ARG A 30 7.04 -5.55 6.00
C ARG A 30 7.52 -5.36 4.54
N PRO A 31 8.82 -5.17 4.28
CA PRO A 31 9.30 -4.94 2.92
C PRO A 31 9.20 -6.21 2.07
N ALA A 32 8.68 -6.06 0.87
CA ALA A 32 8.61 -7.11 -0.15
C ALA A 32 8.72 -6.46 -1.53
N SER A 33 9.94 -6.28 -2.03
CA SER A 33 10.19 -5.66 -3.35
C SER A 33 9.85 -6.63 -4.49
N VAL A 34 8.54 -6.91 -4.66
CA VAL A 34 7.98 -7.80 -5.69
C VAL A 34 6.74 -7.14 -6.31
N PRO A 35 6.24 -7.56 -7.49
CA PRO A 35 4.97 -7.07 -8.01
C PRO A 35 3.84 -7.20 -6.96
N GLY A 36 3.10 -6.13 -6.71
CA GLY A 36 2.07 -6.05 -5.65
C GLY A 36 2.63 -5.93 -4.23
N GLY A 37 3.93 -5.78 -4.05
CA GLY A 37 4.57 -5.61 -2.75
C GLY A 37 4.94 -4.17 -2.43
N VAL A 38 5.79 -4.00 -1.44
CA VAL A 38 6.27 -2.71 -0.94
C VAL A 38 7.79 -2.68 -0.91
N ALA A 39 8.40 -1.69 -1.55
CA ALA A 39 9.81 -1.38 -1.35
C ALA A 39 9.97 -0.30 -0.27
N VAL A 40 10.84 -0.54 0.69
CA VAL A 40 11.27 0.44 1.69
C VAL A 40 12.68 0.89 1.31
N VAL A 41 12.79 2.11 0.79
CA VAL A 41 14.04 2.67 0.27
C VAL A 41 14.59 3.69 1.27
N ASN A 42 15.78 3.44 1.77
CA ASN A 42 16.46 4.38 2.68
C ASN A 42 16.90 5.63 1.92
N LEU A 43 16.47 6.81 2.38
CA LEU A 43 16.80 8.11 1.83
C LEU A 43 17.88 8.85 2.63
N GLY A 44 18.33 8.28 3.74
CA GLY A 44 19.34 8.86 4.63
C GLY A 44 18.81 9.99 5.54
N PRO A 45 19.70 10.53 6.39
CA PRO A 45 19.37 11.60 7.30
C PRO A 45 19.35 12.97 6.61
N GLN A 46 18.37 13.80 6.96
CA GLN A 46 18.31 15.22 6.59
C GLN A 46 17.26 15.95 7.46
N PRO A 47 17.33 17.29 7.59
CA PRO A 47 16.47 18.05 8.50
C PRO A 47 14.96 17.95 8.20
N SER A 48 14.59 17.83 6.94
CA SER A 48 13.19 17.78 6.48
C SER A 48 12.95 16.59 5.54
N PRO A 49 11.71 16.05 5.46
CA PRO A 49 11.41 14.94 4.57
C PRO A 49 11.66 15.32 3.09
N PRO A 50 12.39 14.49 2.33
CA PRO A 50 12.52 14.70 0.88
C PRO A 50 11.20 14.43 0.18
N LEU A 51 11.01 15.00 -1.00
CA LEU A 51 9.94 14.60 -1.90
C LEU A 51 10.41 13.39 -2.71
N ALA A 52 9.62 12.32 -2.74
CA ALA A 52 9.92 11.14 -3.54
C ALA A 52 8.79 10.87 -4.56
N ARG A 53 9.18 10.45 -5.79
CA ARG A 53 8.25 10.08 -6.86
C ARG A 53 8.61 8.77 -7.49
N PHE A 54 7.60 7.97 -7.77
CA PHE A 54 7.70 6.71 -8.47
C PHE A 54 6.64 6.62 -9.56
N ASN A 55 7.03 6.36 -10.81
CA ASN A 55 6.12 6.36 -11.97
C ASN A 55 5.25 7.64 -12.08
N GLY A 56 5.82 8.80 -11.71
CA GLY A 56 5.13 10.08 -11.71
C GLY A 56 4.25 10.37 -10.48
N GLU A 57 3.89 9.36 -9.70
CA GLU A 57 3.09 9.52 -8.48
C GLU A 57 3.99 9.90 -7.28
N ARG A 58 3.47 10.72 -6.37
CA ARG A 58 4.13 11.00 -5.09
C ARG A 58 4.16 9.74 -4.23
N VAL A 59 5.27 9.54 -3.53
CA VAL A 59 5.50 8.39 -2.66
C VAL A 59 5.45 8.84 -1.20
N LEU A 60 4.87 8.02 -0.34
CA LEU A 60 4.91 8.21 1.10
C LEU A 60 6.36 8.17 1.59
N VAL A 61 6.76 9.23 2.31
CA VAL A 61 8.05 9.30 3.01
C VAL A 61 7.79 9.32 4.50
N ALA A 62 8.36 8.36 5.22
CA ALA A 62 8.24 8.19 6.67
C ALA A 62 9.61 8.24 7.34
N GLY A 63 9.64 8.56 8.63
CA GLY A 63 10.87 8.69 9.41
C GLY A 63 11.00 10.08 10.04
N ASP A 64 12.22 10.43 10.41
CA ASP A 64 12.57 11.72 11.02
C ASP A 64 13.96 12.20 10.53
N ALA A 65 14.48 13.26 11.15
CA ALA A 65 15.77 13.85 10.76
C ALA A 65 16.96 12.87 10.85
N SER A 66 16.88 11.80 11.64
CA SER A 66 17.91 10.77 11.76
C SER A 66 17.89 9.77 10.60
N GLY A 67 16.77 9.65 9.88
CA GLY A 67 16.64 8.80 8.71
C GLY A 67 15.24 8.82 8.11
N TRP A 68 15.16 9.06 6.81
CA TRP A 68 13.93 9.02 6.01
C TRP A 68 13.86 7.78 5.14
N PHE A 69 12.66 7.26 4.95
CA PHE A 69 12.39 6.10 4.11
C PHE A 69 11.25 6.41 3.14
N ALA A 70 11.45 6.10 1.87
CA ALA A 70 10.36 6.05 0.90
C ALA A 70 9.67 4.68 0.97
N VAL A 71 8.36 4.67 1.19
CA VAL A 71 7.51 3.47 1.24
C VAL A 71 6.77 3.38 -0.09
N VAL A 72 7.31 2.59 -1.01
CA VAL A 72 6.90 2.55 -2.41
C VAL A 72 6.00 1.37 -2.68
N GLY A 73 4.75 1.62 -3.07
CA GLY A 73 3.85 0.60 -3.59
C GLY A 73 4.29 0.15 -4.99
N ILE A 74 4.47 -1.15 -5.19
CA ILE A 74 4.87 -1.73 -6.47
C ILE A 74 3.62 -2.30 -7.17
N PRO A 75 3.24 -1.80 -8.36
CA PRO A 75 2.09 -2.33 -9.08
C PRO A 75 2.19 -3.83 -9.38
N LEU A 76 1.05 -4.53 -9.43
CA LEU A 76 0.99 -5.97 -9.73
C LEU A 76 1.51 -6.35 -11.12
N ASP A 77 1.49 -5.42 -12.06
CA ASP A 77 1.99 -5.57 -13.43
C ASP A 77 3.45 -5.13 -13.61
N ALA A 78 4.14 -4.78 -12.52
CA ALA A 78 5.53 -4.38 -12.57
C ALA A 78 6.43 -5.49 -13.13
N LYS A 79 7.35 -5.10 -14.02
CA LYS A 79 8.27 -6.04 -14.68
C LYS A 79 9.37 -6.50 -13.73
N VAL A 80 9.47 -7.81 -13.55
CA VAL A 80 10.50 -8.44 -12.72
C VAL A 80 11.89 -8.29 -13.35
N GLY A 81 12.90 -8.08 -12.50
CA GLY A 81 14.31 -8.00 -12.91
C GLY A 81 14.75 -6.63 -13.42
N ALA A 82 13.83 -5.66 -13.54
CA ALA A 82 14.19 -4.29 -13.83
C ALA A 82 14.61 -3.55 -12.54
N ALA A 83 15.62 -2.71 -12.64
CA ALA A 83 15.86 -1.68 -11.63
C ALA A 83 14.88 -0.53 -11.89
N LEU A 84 14.06 -0.20 -10.91
CA LEU A 84 13.08 0.88 -11.04
C LEU A 84 13.61 2.18 -10.43
N PRO A 85 13.46 3.31 -11.14
CA PRO A 85 13.92 4.59 -10.66
C PRO A 85 12.93 5.20 -9.68
N LEU A 86 13.41 5.54 -8.48
CA LEU A 86 12.76 6.42 -7.52
C LEU A 86 13.43 7.79 -7.66
N THR A 87 12.69 8.81 -8.09
CA THR A 87 13.18 10.18 -8.12
C THR A 87 13.04 10.80 -6.74
N VAL A 88 14.11 11.39 -6.22
CA VAL A 88 14.16 12.01 -4.90
C VAL A 88 14.61 13.45 -5.04
N GLU A 89 13.79 14.38 -4.57
CA GLU A 89 14.06 15.82 -4.56
C GLU A 89 14.37 16.25 -3.12
N ARG A 90 15.49 16.94 -2.94
CA ARG A 90 15.95 17.47 -1.66
C ARG A 90 16.09 18.99 -1.76
N ALA A 91 15.89 19.67 -0.65
CA ALA A 91 16.16 21.13 -0.61
C ALA A 91 17.60 21.42 -1.06
N GLU A 92 17.77 22.45 -1.90
CA GLU A 92 19.06 22.97 -2.38
C GLU A 92 19.96 21.95 -3.09
N ARG A 93 19.38 20.87 -3.64
CA ARG A 93 20.09 19.86 -4.43
C ARG A 93 19.33 19.52 -5.70
N GLU A 94 20.09 19.14 -6.74
CA GLU A 94 19.49 18.57 -7.93
C GLU A 94 18.78 17.25 -7.60
N PRO A 95 17.66 16.94 -8.27
CA PRO A 95 16.97 15.67 -8.10
C PRO A 95 17.89 14.49 -8.37
N GLU A 96 17.87 13.50 -7.49
CA GLU A 96 18.62 12.26 -7.64
C GLU A 96 17.71 11.08 -7.96
N THR A 97 18.27 10.05 -8.59
CA THR A 97 17.56 8.79 -8.85
C THR A 97 18.17 7.68 -8.03
N ILE A 98 17.36 7.07 -7.17
CA ILE A 98 17.71 5.88 -6.41
C ILE A 98 17.05 4.68 -7.08
N ALA A 99 17.84 3.72 -7.56
CA ALA A 99 17.32 2.51 -8.19
C ALA A 99 17.08 1.42 -7.16
N PHE A 100 15.92 0.74 -7.23
CA PHE A 100 15.64 -0.47 -6.45
C PHE A 100 15.21 -1.60 -7.37
N ALA A 101 15.55 -2.85 -7.01
CA ALA A 101 15.27 -4.04 -7.80
C ALA A 101 13.93 -4.67 -7.41
N ILE A 102 13.22 -5.24 -8.41
CA ILE A 102 12.01 -6.03 -8.20
C ILE A 102 12.34 -7.51 -8.33
N GLY A 103 12.12 -8.24 -7.25
CA GLY A 103 12.21 -9.69 -7.19
C GLY A 103 11.03 -10.40 -7.84
N ARG A 104 11.10 -11.73 -7.89
CA ARG A 104 10.02 -12.58 -8.45
C ARG A 104 9.05 -12.99 -7.34
N LYS A 105 7.75 -12.82 -7.59
CA LYS A 105 6.67 -13.47 -6.83
C LYS A 105 5.74 -14.16 -7.81
N ARG A 106 5.42 -15.44 -7.56
CA ARG A 106 4.44 -16.18 -8.34
C ARG A 106 3.11 -16.13 -7.62
N TYR A 107 2.11 -15.64 -8.29
CA TYR A 107 0.72 -15.66 -7.82
C TYR A 107 -0.02 -16.85 -8.40
N ALA A 108 -0.84 -17.48 -7.58
CA ALA A 108 -1.69 -18.59 -8.00
C ALA A 108 -2.69 -18.14 -9.09
N THR A 109 -3.16 -19.11 -9.89
CA THR A 109 -4.19 -18.88 -10.87
C THR A 109 -5.51 -19.46 -10.37
N GLN A 110 -6.57 -18.67 -10.41
CA GLN A 110 -7.93 -19.05 -10.09
C GLN A 110 -8.75 -19.09 -11.36
N GLN A 111 -9.30 -20.26 -11.68
CA GLN A 111 -10.24 -20.42 -12.78
C GLN A 111 -11.63 -20.62 -12.20
N LEU A 112 -12.57 -19.78 -12.64
CA LEU A 112 -13.97 -19.81 -12.19
C LEU A 112 -14.86 -19.99 -13.42
N SER A 113 -15.80 -20.94 -13.30
CA SER A 113 -16.93 -21.04 -14.21
C SER A 113 -18.10 -20.25 -13.63
N VAL A 114 -18.51 -19.22 -14.33
CA VAL A 114 -19.59 -18.31 -13.91
C VAL A 114 -20.62 -18.20 -15.02
N LYS A 115 -21.80 -17.70 -14.71
CA LYS A 115 -22.84 -17.47 -15.74
C LYS A 115 -22.34 -16.47 -16.78
N PRO A 116 -22.72 -16.62 -18.08
CA PRO A 116 -22.28 -15.71 -19.13
C PRO A 116 -22.51 -14.23 -18.82
N GLU A 117 -23.67 -13.89 -18.22
CA GLU A 117 -24.05 -12.52 -17.85
C GLU A 117 -23.11 -11.88 -16.80
N GLN A 118 -22.36 -12.71 -16.08
CA GLN A 118 -21.33 -12.25 -15.15
C GLN A 118 -19.99 -11.95 -15.85
N VAL A 119 -19.84 -12.36 -17.10
CA VAL A 119 -18.64 -12.18 -17.92
C VAL A 119 -18.84 -11.09 -18.97
N GLU A 120 -19.98 -11.11 -19.62
CA GLU A 120 -20.37 -10.18 -20.67
C GLU A 120 -21.36 -9.17 -20.08
N LEU A 121 -20.88 -7.94 -19.89
CA LEU A 121 -21.72 -6.87 -19.35
C LEU A 121 -22.68 -6.36 -20.41
N SER A 122 -23.88 -5.96 -19.98
CA SER A 122 -24.77 -5.18 -20.84
C SER A 122 -24.11 -3.84 -21.19
N PRO A 123 -24.50 -3.17 -22.30
CA PRO A 123 -23.98 -1.84 -22.61
C PRO A 123 -24.18 -0.82 -21.49
N ALA A 124 -25.29 -0.90 -20.76
CA ALA A 124 -25.59 -0.04 -19.62
C ALA A 124 -24.64 -0.29 -18.43
N ASP A 125 -24.41 -1.57 -18.09
CA ASP A 125 -23.50 -1.96 -17.00
C ASP A 125 -22.05 -1.62 -17.35
N LEU A 126 -21.67 -1.76 -18.62
CA LEU A 126 -20.34 -1.37 -19.10
C LEU A 126 -20.13 0.14 -18.94
N ALA A 127 -21.09 0.96 -19.38
CA ALA A 127 -21.02 2.41 -19.25
C ALA A 127 -20.94 2.84 -17.77
N ARG A 128 -21.78 2.24 -16.90
CA ARG A 128 -21.73 2.44 -15.46
C ARG A 128 -20.33 2.10 -14.90
N HIS A 129 -19.81 0.92 -15.22
CA HIS A 129 -18.49 0.49 -14.76
C HIS A 129 -17.36 1.42 -15.24
N GLU A 130 -17.40 1.92 -16.47
CA GLU A 130 -16.38 2.83 -17.00
C GLU A 130 -16.39 4.17 -16.25
N GLN A 131 -17.56 4.73 -15.93
CA GLN A 131 -17.70 5.94 -15.13
C GLN A 131 -17.16 5.72 -13.70
N GLU A 132 -17.59 4.64 -13.04
CA GLU A 132 -17.14 4.27 -11.70
C GLU A 132 -15.62 4.05 -11.63
N ARG A 133 -15.07 3.38 -12.65
CA ARG A 133 -13.62 3.16 -12.77
C ARG A 133 -12.84 4.46 -12.94
N ALA A 134 -13.39 5.43 -13.67
CA ALA A 134 -12.78 6.75 -13.84
C ALA A 134 -12.78 7.52 -12.50
N HIS A 135 -13.91 7.52 -11.77
CA HIS A 135 -14.04 8.10 -10.44
C HIS A 135 -13.04 7.47 -9.45
N LEU A 136 -13.07 6.16 -9.29
CA LEU A 136 -12.19 5.44 -8.35
C LEU A 136 -10.70 5.66 -8.65
N ARG A 137 -10.31 5.76 -9.93
CA ARG A 137 -8.93 6.12 -10.29
C ARG A 137 -8.54 7.50 -9.79
N GLY A 138 -9.45 8.46 -9.80
CA GLY A 138 -9.24 9.79 -9.22
C GLY A 138 -9.07 9.71 -7.71
N VAL A 139 -10.01 9.04 -7.03
CA VAL A 139 -10.00 8.84 -5.57
C VAL A 139 -8.71 8.17 -5.11
N LEU A 140 -8.29 7.08 -5.77
CA LEU A 140 -7.11 6.29 -5.38
C LEU A 140 -5.76 6.99 -5.65
N ARG A 141 -5.77 8.13 -6.36
CA ARG A 141 -4.59 9.01 -6.57
C ARG A 141 -4.50 10.14 -5.55
N THR A 142 -5.43 10.21 -4.61
CA THR A 142 -5.40 11.23 -3.57
C THR A 142 -4.11 11.14 -2.77
N PHE A 143 -3.48 12.28 -2.57
CA PHE A 143 -2.29 12.43 -1.76
C PHE A 143 -2.49 13.64 -0.83
N SER A 144 -2.96 13.40 0.38
CA SER A 144 -3.09 14.41 1.43
C SER A 144 -1.73 14.69 2.08
N GLU A 145 -1.54 15.92 2.58
CA GLU A 145 -0.24 16.31 3.18
C GLU A 145 -0.06 15.81 4.60
N SER A 146 -1.14 15.42 5.29
CA SER A 146 -1.06 14.87 6.65
C SER A 146 -0.29 13.57 6.66
N ALA A 147 0.58 13.38 7.65
CA ALA A 147 1.24 12.11 7.85
C ALA A 147 0.26 11.08 8.43
N PRO A 148 0.36 9.80 8.05
CA PRO A 148 -0.41 8.75 8.71
C PRO A 148 0.02 8.58 10.17
N ASP A 149 -0.94 8.32 11.05
CA ASP A 149 -0.67 8.07 12.49
C ASP A 149 0.17 6.78 12.67
N SER A 150 -0.04 5.79 11.80
CA SER A 150 0.70 4.52 11.76
C SER A 150 0.67 3.96 10.33
N LEU A 151 1.71 3.23 9.96
CA LEU A 151 1.74 2.41 8.74
C LEU A 151 1.40 0.93 9.02
N LEU A 152 1.19 0.56 10.27
CA LEU A 152 0.68 -0.75 10.64
C LEU A 152 -0.85 -0.66 10.83
N LEU A 153 -1.54 -1.67 10.35
CA LEU A 153 -2.99 -1.73 10.29
C LEU A 153 -3.54 -2.84 11.19
N LEU A 154 -4.70 -2.61 11.78
CA LEU A 154 -5.50 -3.64 12.41
C LEU A 154 -6.19 -4.51 11.34
N GLN A 155 -6.44 -5.78 11.65
CA GLN A 155 -7.37 -6.58 10.85
C GLN A 155 -8.77 -5.96 10.94
N PRO A 156 -9.42 -5.60 9.80
CA PRO A 156 -10.64 -4.77 9.83
C PRO A 156 -11.92 -5.52 10.23
N CYS A 157 -11.91 -6.85 10.23
CA CYS A 157 -13.02 -7.65 10.80
C CYS A 157 -12.51 -9.00 11.29
N GLU A 158 -13.27 -9.65 12.15
CA GLU A 158 -13.00 -11.03 12.54
C GLU A 158 -13.21 -11.98 11.36
N GLY A 159 -12.39 -13.01 11.29
CA GLY A 159 -12.48 -14.05 10.27
C GLY A 159 -11.13 -14.49 9.72
N PRO A 160 -11.09 -15.65 9.06
CA PRO A 160 -9.89 -16.14 8.40
C PRO A 160 -9.56 -15.29 7.17
N ARG A 161 -8.29 -14.92 7.05
CA ARG A 161 -7.72 -14.24 5.88
C ARG A 161 -7.46 -15.25 4.77
N SER A 162 -7.80 -14.90 3.54
CA SER A 162 -7.50 -15.73 2.37
C SER A 162 -6.14 -15.34 1.77
N ASP A 163 -5.44 -16.29 1.16
CA ASP A 163 -4.29 -16.03 0.28
C ASP A 163 -4.79 -15.60 -1.10
N SER A 164 -5.57 -14.51 -1.17
CA SER A 164 -6.23 -14.11 -2.41
C SER A 164 -5.56 -12.98 -3.18
N PHE A 165 -4.75 -12.13 -2.53
CA PHE A 165 -4.08 -11.01 -3.18
C PHE A 165 -3.18 -11.45 -4.34
N GLY A 166 -3.25 -10.75 -5.46
CA GLY A 166 -2.45 -11.02 -6.65
C GLY A 166 -2.85 -12.26 -7.47
N LYS A 167 -3.83 -13.07 -7.02
CA LYS A 167 -4.30 -14.23 -7.80
C LYS A 167 -4.77 -13.80 -9.18
N ARG A 168 -4.24 -14.48 -10.21
CA ARG A 168 -4.70 -14.29 -11.59
C ARG A 168 -6.04 -14.94 -11.74
N ARG A 169 -7.05 -14.15 -12.14
CA ARG A 169 -8.42 -14.62 -12.29
C ARG A 169 -8.76 -14.88 -13.77
N PHE A 170 -9.36 -16.03 -14.02
CA PHE A 170 -9.95 -16.38 -15.32
C PHE A 170 -11.40 -16.74 -15.09
N PHE A 171 -12.32 -16.02 -15.73
CA PHE A 171 -13.75 -16.33 -15.75
C PHE A 171 -14.10 -16.93 -17.10
N ASN A 172 -14.60 -18.15 -17.12
CA ASN A 172 -14.92 -18.88 -18.36
C ASN A 172 -13.72 -18.86 -19.35
N ARG A 173 -12.48 -19.06 -18.84
CA ARG A 173 -11.21 -18.99 -19.58
C ARG A 173 -10.80 -17.59 -20.08
N GLN A 174 -11.59 -16.55 -19.81
CA GLN A 174 -11.24 -15.17 -20.16
C GLN A 174 -10.41 -14.55 -19.03
N PRO A 175 -9.26 -13.93 -19.32
CA PRO A 175 -8.45 -13.28 -18.29
C PRO A 175 -9.19 -12.08 -17.70
N ARG A 176 -9.02 -11.87 -16.38
CA ARG A 176 -9.53 -10.74 -15.63
C ARG A 176 -8.38 -10.07 -14.87
N SER A 177 -8.62 -8.85 -14.40
CA SER A 177 -7.64 -8.18 -13.53
C SER A 177 -7.30 -9.07 -12.35
N PRO A 178 -6.02 -9.14 -11.94
CA PRO A 178 -5.63 -9.83 -10.72
C PRO A 178 -6.41 -9.32 -9.51
N HIS A 179 -6.56 -10.15 -8.50
CA HIS A 179 -7.16 -9.74 -7.25
C HIS A 179 -6.29 -8.68 -6.55
N ASN A 180 -6.86 -7.53 -6.27
CA ASN A 180 -6.16 -6.36 -5.75
C ASN A 180 -6.36 -6.12 -4.24
N GLY A 181 -6.86 -7.11 -3.50
CA GLY A 181 -7.08 -7.04 -2.08
C GLY A 181 -7.01 -8.40 -1.40
N LEU A 182 -7.24 -8.38 -0.11
CA LEU A 182 -7.36 -9.54 0.78
C LEU A 182 -8.84 -9.78 1.07
N ASP A 183 -9.33 -10.99 0.84
CA ASP A 183 -10.68 -11.35 1.25
C ASP A 183 -10.63 -11.96 2.66
N ILE A 184 -11.46 -11.44 3.58
CA ILE A 184 -11.63 -11.95 4.94
C ILE A 184 -13.03 -12.59 5.00
N ALA A 185 -13.07 -13.91 5.15
CA ALA A 185 -14.33 -14.64 5.22
C ALA A 185 -15.03 -14.36 6.56
N ALA A 186 -16.23 -13.81 6.50
CA ALA A 186 -17.03 -13.49 7.68
C ALA A 186 -18.52 -13.51 7.33
N PRO A 187 -19.41 -13.85 8.29
CA PRO A 187 -20.85 -13.79 8.10
C PRO A 187 -21.34 -12.38 7.75
N ASP A 188 -22.45 -12.31 7.03
CA ASP A 188 -23.16 -11.05 6.82
C ASP A 188 -23.49 -10.38 8.16
N GLY A 189 -23.33 -9.06 8.24
CA GLY A 189 -23.53 -8.28 9.45
C GLY A 189 -22.35 -8.23 10.42
N THR A 190 -21.26 -9.01 10.20
CA THR A 190 -20.05 -8.93 11.03
C THR A 190 -19.52 -7.49 11.04
N PRO A 191 -19.22 -6.90 12.22
CA PRO A 191 -18.70 -5.53 12.30
C PRO A 191 -17.39 -5.35 11.52
N VAL A 192 -17.29 -4.26 10.76
CA VAL A 192 -16.08 -3.81 10.08
C VAL A 192 -15.58 -2.55 10.76
N VAL A 193 -14.30 -2.54 11.12
CA VAL A 193 -13.65 -1.40 11.78
C VAL A 193 -12.60 -0.75 10.86
N ALA A 194 -12.32 0.52 11.10
CA ALA A 194 -11.22 1.22 10.44
C ALA A 194 -9.88 0.55 10.81
N ALA A 195 -9.16 0.06 9.82
CA ALA A 195 -7.87 -0.61 10.04
C ALA A 195 -6.78 0.36 10.56
N GLY A 196 -6.90 1.64 10.27
CA GLY A 196 -6.06 2.73 10.76
C GLY A 196 -6.88 4.01 10.92
N THR A 197 -6.37 4.99 11.66
CA THR A 197 -6.97 6.32 11.74
C THR A 197 -6.92 6.99 10.36
N GLY A 198 -8.03 7.57 9.90
CA GLY A 198 -8.09 8.22 8.58
C GLY A 198 -9.32 9.10 8.41
N ASN A 199 -9.39 9.78 7.27
CA ASN A 199 -10.57 10.51 6.84
C ASN A 199 -11.31 9.67 5.80
N VAL A 200 -12.63 9.61 5.89
CA VAL A 200 -13.47 8.96 4.88
C VAL A 200 -13.36 9.76 3.58
N LEU A 201 -12.67 9.21 2.61
CA LEU A 201 -12.40 9.86 1.33
C LEU A 201 -13.54 9.68 0.36
N ASP A 202 -14.15 8.48 0.36
CA ASP A 202 -15.21 8.13 -0.57
C ASP A 202 -16.15 7.06 0.02
N VAL A 203 -17.43 7.19 -0.29
CA VAL A 203 -18.48 6.21 0.03
C VAL A 203 -19.37 6.06 -1.18
N GLY A 204 -19.55 4.83 -1.66
CA GLY A 204 -20.36 4.58 -2.85
C GLY A 204 -20.91 3.16 -2.94
N ASP A 205 -21.80 2.96 -3.92
CA ASP A 205 -22.27 1.63 -4.33
C ASP A 205 -21.88 1.40 -5.79
N TYR A 206 -20.85 0.58 -5.98
CA TYR A 206 -20.21 0.33 -7.26
C TYR A 206 -20.59 -1.02 -7.83
N PHE A 207 -20.68 -1.12 -9.13
CA PHE A 207 -21.15 -2.31 -9.83
C PHE A 207 -20.43 -3.60 -9.41
N PHE A 208 -19.08 -3.54 -9.30
CA PHE A 208 -18.31 -4.72 -8.92
C PHE A 208 -18.06 -4.85 -7.42
N SER A 209 -17.71 -3.78 -6.76
CA SER A 209 -17.34 -3.81 -5.33
C SER A 209 -18.53 -3.59 -4.40
N GLY A 210 -19.73 -3.27 -4.92
CA GLY A 210 -20.90 -2.98 -4.12
C GLY A 210 -20.68 -1.80 -3.18
N ARG A 211 -21.31 -1.81 -2.02
CA ARG A 211 -21.11 -0.76 -1.02
C ARG A 211 -19.68 -0.77 -0.54
N THR A 212 -19.03 0.37 -0.77
CA THR A 212 -17.60 0.53 -0.61
C THR A 212 -17.32 1.80 0.18
N LEU A 213 -16.33 1.74 1.08
CA LEU A 213 -15.80 2.87 1.81
C LEU A 213 -14.29 2.92 1.60
N ILE A 214 -13.74 4.11 1.39
CA ILE A 214 -12.30 4.35 1.24
C ILE A 214 -11.84 5.34 2.31
N LEU A 215 -10.77 4.97 3.06
CA LEU A 215 -10.11 5.85 4.02
C LEU A 215 -8.81 6.38 3.46
N ASP A 216 -8.56 7.67 3.68
CA ASP A 216 -7.28 8.34 3.50
C ASP A 216 -6.57 8.45 4.86
N HIS A 217 -5.46 7.73 5.00
CA HIS A 217 -4.61 7.77 6.19
C HIS A 217 -3.55 8.87 6.12
N GLY A 218 -3.34 9.43 4.93
CA GLY A 218 -2.36 10.47 4.66
C GLY A 218 -1.28 10.04 3.66
N ARG A 219 -0.74 11.01 2.93
CA ARG A 219 0.41 10.84 2.01
C ARG A 219 0.23 9.70 1.00
N GLY A 220 -1.00 9.52 0.46
CA GLY A 220 -1.30 8.49 -0.53
C GLY A 220 -1.37 7.07 0.03
N PHE A 221 -1.46 6.92 1.35
CA PHE A 221 -1.76 5.66 2.02
C PHE A 221 -3.26 5.54 2.24
N LEU A 222 -3.91 4.64 1.49
CA LEU A 222 -5.35 4.48 1.49
C LEU A 222 -5.74 3.03 1.81
N THR A 223 -6.92 2.86 2.43
CA THR A 223 -7.56 1.54 2.57
C THR A 223 -8.97 1.55 1.99
N LEU A 224 -9.36 0.43 1.39
CA LEU A 224 -10.66 0.23 0.77
C LEU A 224 -11.34 -0.98 1.39
N TYR A 225 -12.63 -0.82 1.73
CA TYR A 225 -13.51 -1.82 2.33
C TYR A 225 -14.71 -2.00 1.41
N ALA A 226 -14.89 -3.19 0.84
CA ALA A 226 -15.93 -3.45 -0.13
C ALA A 226 -16.85 -4.61 0.24
N HIS A 227 -17.93 -4.77 -0.52
CA HIS A 227 -19.00 -5.74 -0.36
C HIS A 227 -19.82 -5.56 0.93
N LEU A 228 -19.81 -4.34 1.49
CA LEU A 228 -20.46 -4.04 2.76
C LEU A 228 -21.99 -4.18 2.67
N SER A 229 -22.63 -4.65 3.76
CA SER A 229 -24.09 -4.63 3.92
C SER A 229 -24.60 -3.30 4.49
N ALA A 230 -23.76 -2.61 5.28
CA ALA A 230 -24.03 -1.30 5.84
C ALA A 230 -22.75 -0.47 5.93
N ILE A 231 -22.88 0.85 5.82
CA ILE A 231 -21.80 1.82 6.02
C ILE A 231 -22.26 2.78 7.13
N ASP A 232 -21.43 2.94 8.16
CA ASP A 232 -21.73 3.71 9.37
C ASP A 232 -20.97 5.06 9.42
N ALA A 233 -20.40 5.51 8.31
CA ALA A 233 -19.61 6.73 8.20
C ALA A 233 -19.89 7.45 6.87
N ASN A 234 -19.69 8.78 6.83
CA ASN A 234 -19.92 9.61 5.67
C ASN A 234 -18.59 10.17 5.13
N THR A 235 -18.56 10.51 3.84
CA THR A 235 -17.43 11.22 3.23
C THR A 235 -17.12 12.50 4.01
N GLY A 236 -15.85 12.68 4.36
CA GLY A 236 -15.34 13.80 5.17
C GLY A 236 -15.22 13.50 6.67
N ASP A 237 -15.83 12.42 7.17
CA ASP A 237 -15.69 12.04 8.58
C ASP A 237 -14.24 11.61 8.89
N ARG A 238 -13.72 12.04 10.05
CA ARG A 238 -12.48 11.49 10.61
C ARG A 238 -12.82 10.31 11.52
N VAL A 239 -12.24 9.15 11.24
CA VAL A 239 -12.48 7.92 12.01
C VAL A 239 -11.16 7.43 12.63
N PRO A 240 -11.12 7.16 13.94
CA PRO A 240 -9.97 6.56 14.60
C PRO A 240 -9.85 5.07 14.26
N ALA A 241 -8.64 4.51 14.35
CA ALA A 241 -8.40 3.09 14.24
C ALA A 241 -9.29 2.29 15.22
N GLY A 242 -9.83 1.16 14.78
CA GLY A 242 -10.73 0.32 15.57
C GLY A 242 -12.18 0.83 15.65
N LYS A 243 -12.50 2.02 15.17
CA LYS A 243 -13.89 2.53 15.09
C LYS A 243 -14.66 1.74 14.04
N ARG A 244 -15.86 1.27 14.42
CA ARG A 244 -16.78 0.64 13.47
C ARG A 244 -17.15 1.63 12.36
N ILE A 245 -17.05 1.16 11.10
CA ILE A 245 -17.35 1.92 9.88
C ILE A 245 -18.38 1.24 8.99
N GLY A 246 -18.81 0.03 9.34
CA GLY A 246 -19.81 -0.71 8.57
C GLY A 246 -19.94 -2.15 9.00
N SER A 247 -20.52 -2.96 8.13
CA SER A 247 -20.71 -4.41 8.33
C SER A 247 -20.39 -5.18 7.06
N VAL A 248 -19.84 -6.38 7.23
CA VAL A 248 -19.65 -7.35 6.15
C VAL A 248 -20.98 -7.63 5.45
N GLY A 249 -20.95 -7.83 4.15
CA GLY A 249 -22.09 -8.18 3.35
C GLY A 249 -21.72 -8.99 2.11
N ALA A 250 -22.60 -8.95 1.12
CA ALA A 250 -22.44 -9.62 -0.17
C ALA A 250 -22.93 -8.70 -1.31
N THR A 251 -22.75 -7.38 -1.18
CA THR A 251 -23.14 -6.42 -2.22
C THR A 251 -22.13 -6.41 -3.38
N GLY A 252 -22.57 -5.94 -4.56
CA GLY A 252 -21.75 -5.99 -5.77
C GLY A 252 -21.70 -7.40 -6.37
N ARG A 253 -20.58 -7.74 -7.06
CA ARG A 253 -20.44 -9.01 -7.77
C ARG A 253 -19.59 -10.01 -7.00
N VAL A 254 -20.24 -10.75 -6.10
CA VAL A 254 -19.60 -11.76 -5.23
C VAL A 254 -20.37 -13.07 -5.20
N THR A 255 -19.77 -14.12 -4.67
CA THR A 255 -20.37 -15.45 -4.53
C THR A 255 -20.91 -15.71 -3.12
N GLY A 256 -20.61 -14.88 -2.16
CA GLY A 256 -21.05 -15.01 -0.77
C GLY A 256 -20.47 -13.93 0.14
N PRO A 257 -20.92 -13.85 1.40
CA PRO A 257 -20.48 -12.83 2.33
C PRO A 257 -18.98 -12.90 2.62
N HIS A 258 -18.30 -11.77 2.53
CA HIS A 258 -16.91 -11.56 2.94
C HIS A 258 -16.60 -10.06 2.92
N LEU A 259 -15.54 -9.66 3.60
CA LEU A 259 -14.95 -8.34 3.42
C LEU A 259 -13.83 -8.44 2.38
N HIS A 260 -13.92 -7.64 1.31
CA HIS A 260 -12.76 -7.37 0.45
C HIS A 260 -12.04 -6.15 1.00
N PHE A 261 -10.78 -6.32 1.41
CA PHE A 261 -9.92 -5.29 1.99
C PHE A 261 -8.71 -5.03 1.11
N SER A 262 -8.53 -3.78 0.67
CA SER A 262 -7.36 -3.39 -0.14
C SER A 262 -6.57 -2.29 0.53
N VAL A 263 -5.26 -2.31 0.30
CA VAL A 263 -4.32 -1.25 0.69
C VAL A 263 -3.71 -0.65 -0.57
N TYR A 264 -3.60 0.67 -0.59
CA TYR A 264 -2.99 1.41 -1.70
C TYR A 264 -1.85 2.29 -1.20
N LEU A 265 -0.78 2.32 -1.96
CA LEU A 265 0.32 3.28 -1.86
C LEU A 265 0.60 3.85 -3.25
N ASN A 266 0.83 5.16 -3.36
CA ASN A 266 1.09 5.83 -4.64
C ASN A 266 0.21 5.29 -5.81
N ALA A 267 -1.10 5.20 -5.56
CA ALA A 267 -2.13 4.69 -6.47
C ALA A 267 -1.99 3.20 -6.88
N ALA A 268 -1.03 2.46 -6.34
CA ALA A 268 -0.86 1.03 -6.59
C ALA A 268 -1.48 0.19 -5.47
N ALA A 269 -2.27 -0.82 -5.82
CA ALA A 269 -2.73 -1.83 -4.86
C ALA A 269 -1.54 -2.68 -4.41
N VAL A 270 -1.37 -2.83 -3.10
CA VAL A 270 -0.30 -3.59 -2.48
C VAL A 270 -0.86 -4.66 -1.53
N ASP A 271 -0.08 -5.70 -1.28
CA ASP A 271 -0.48 -6.82 -0.44
C ASP A 271 -0.80 -6.38 1.00
N PRO A 272 -2.08 -6.42 1.43
CA PRO A 272 -2.49 -5.97 2.77
C PRO A 272 -1.79 -6.72 3.91
N GLU A 273 -1.38 -7.98 3.68
CA GLU A 273 -0.65 -8.79 4.66
C GLU A 273 0.66 -8.13 5.11
N LEU A 274 1.24 -7.23 4.32
CA LEU A 274 2.47 -6.53 4.66
C LEU A 274 2.27 -5.46 5.74
N PHE A 275 1.04 -5.06 6.01
CA PHE A 275 0.65 -3.99 6.92
C PHE A 275 -0.05 -4.50 8.18
N ILE A 276 -0.73 -5.65 8.10
CA ILE A 276 -1.49 -6.20 9.23
C ILE A 276 -0.52 -6.93 10.18
N SER A 277 -0.52 -6.51 11.42
CA SER A 277 0.26 -7.10 12.52
C SER A 277 -0.41 -8.35 13.10
#